data_7a1c2604ddeb3a21d455e1b8cd8fc373
#
_entry.id   7a1c2604ddeb3a21d455e1b8cd8fc373
#
_cell.length_a   1.000
_cell.length_b   1.000
_cell.length_c   1.000
_cell.angle_alpha   90.00
_cell.angle_beta   90.00
_cell.angle_gamma   90.00
#
_symmetry.space_group_name_H-M   'P 1'
#
loop_
_entity.id
_entity.type
_entity.pdbx_description
1 polymer ?
#
loop_
_entity_poly.entity_id
_entity_poly.type
_entity_poly.pdbx_seq_one_letter_code
_entity_poly.pdbx_strand_id
1 'polypeptide(L)'
;KSKSPVKVSHVDHLVLTVKSIPKTINFYTSVLGMEEVTFKGNRKALSFGQQKFNLHQLGQEFEPKAKQPTAGSADLCLITTTPLTAVAAHLKTCGVEIEEGPVERSGAVGAITSLYFRDPDSNLIEVSNYNQPIKDSS
;
A
#
# COMPACT_ATOMS: atom_id res chain seq x y z
N LYS A 1 -7.60 -15.86 30.38
CA LYS A 1 -7.32 -15.55 28.98
C LYS A 1 -6.50 -16.64 28.35
N SER A 2 -7.08 -17.37 27.44
CA SER A 2 -6.30 -18.33 26.69
C SER A 2 -5.51 -17.59 25.59
N LYS A 3 -4.29 -18.04 25.39
CA LYS A 3 -3.45 -17.53 24.31
C LYS A 3 -3.37 -18.59 23.23
N SER A 4 -3.52 -18.14 22.01
CA SER A 4 -3.35 -19.03 20.86
C SER A 4 -1.89 -19.49 20.79
N PRO A 5 -1.63 -20.75 20.37
CA PRO A 5 -0.28 -21.16 20.03
C PRO A 5 0.20 -20.58 18.71
N VAL A 6 -0.70 -19.96 17.94
CA VAL A 6 -0.35 -19.39 16.64
C VAL A 6 0.34 -18.06 16.83
N LYS A 7 1.42 -17.84 16.09
CA LYS A 7 2.12 -16.55 16.01
C LYS A 7 2.21 -16.14 14.54
N VAL A 8 1.59 -15.03 14.22
CA VAL A 8 1.67 -14.47 12.87
C VAL A 8 2.92 -13.61 12.78
N SER A 9 3.74 -13.81 11.76
CA SER A 9 4.96 -13.03 11.60
C SER A 9 4.72 -11.75 10.79
N HIS A 10 4.07 -11.85 9.64
CA HIS A 10 3.88 -10.70 8.75
C HIS A 10 2.79 -10.99 7.73
N VAL A 11 2.39 -9.95 7.00
CA VAL A 11 1.48 -10.10 5.86
C VAL A 11 2.30 -10.49 4.64
N ASP A 12 1.96 -11.59 3.98
CA ASP A 12 2.62 -12.00 2.73
C ASP A 12 2.04 -11.22 1.55
N HIS A 13 0.73 -11.26 1.43
CA HIS A 13 0.02 -10.50 0.41
C HIS A 13 -1.42 -10.26 0.86
N LEU A 14 -2.03 -9.28 0.26
CA LEU A 14 -3.47 -9.10 0.35
C LEU A 14 -4.02 -8.92 -1.05
N VAL A 15 -5.33 -8.99 -1.19
CA VAL A 15 -5.98 -8.90 -2.48
C VAL A 15 -6.76 -7.60 -2.55
N LEU A 16 -6.54 -6.83 -3.61
CA LEU A 16 -7.34 -5.66 -3.91
C LEU A 16 -8.28 -6.00 -5.05
N THR A 17 -9.57 -5.74 -4.86
CA THR A 17 -10.53 -5.76 -5.94
C THR A 17 -10.56 -4.38 -6.58
N VAL A 18 -10.34 -4.30 -7.89
CA VAL A 18 -10.17 -3.03 -8.57
C VAL A 18 -11.08 -2.95 -9.80
N LYS A 19 -11.49 -1.74 -10.15
CA LYS A 19 -12.35 -1.53 -11.32
C LYS A 19 -11.61 -1.75 -12.63
N SER A 20 -10.29 -1.49 -12.65
CA SER A 20 -9.47 -1.66 -13.84
C SER A 20 -8.07 -2.11 -13.43
N ILE A 21 -7.75 -3.36 -13.74
CA ILE A 21 -6.40 -3.88 -13.47
C ILE A 21 -5.33 -3.06 -14.21
N PRO A 22 -5.47 -2.75 -15.52
CA PRO A 22 -4.45 -1.94 -16.20
C PRO A 22 -4.24 -0.57 -15.59
N LYS A 23 -5.30 0.12 -15.19
CA LYS A 23 -5.16 1.45 -14.56
C LYS A 23 -4.50 1.36 -13.20
N THR A 24 -4.84 0.32 -12.44
CA THR A 24 -4.24 0.08 -11.12
C THR A 24 -2.75 -0.21 -11.25
N ILE A 25 -2.38 -1.08 -12.19
CA ILE A 25 -0.97 -1.39 -12.43
C ILE A 25 -0.20 -0.14 -12.84
N ASN A 26 -0.76 0.63 -13.76
CA ASN A 26 -0.09 1.86 -14.21
C ASN A 26 0.14 2.82 -13.05
N PHE A 27 -0.85 2.98 -12.17
CA PHE A 27 -0.73 3.87 -11.03
C PHE A 27 0.37 3.40 -10.06
N TYR A 28 0.29 2.17 -9.60
CA TYR A 28 1.21 1.69 -8.56
C TYR A 28 2.64 1.52 -9.08
N THR A 29 2.82 1.24 -10.36
CA THR A 29 4.17 1.17 -10.93
C THR A 29 4.77 2.55 -11.14
N SER A 30 4.01 3.50 -11.68
CA SER A 30 4.54 4.83 -12.00
C SER A 30 4.60 5.74 -10.77
N VAL A 31 3.67 5.62 -9.83
CA VAL A 31 3.60 6.49 -8.65
C VAL A 31 4.41 5.94 -7.49
N LEU A 32 4.32 4.64 -7.23
CA LEU A 32 4.93 4.04 -6.05
C LEU A 32 6.06 3.07 -6.35
N GLY A 33 6.42 2.90 -7.62
CA GLY A 33 7.58 2.08 -7.99
C GLY A 33 7.40 0.60 -7.76
N MET A 34 6.17 0.11 -7.64
CA MET A 34 5.92 -1.33 -7.52
C MET A 34 6.16 -2.01 -8.86
N GLU A 35 6.38 -3.33 -8.83
CA GLU A 35 6.62 -4.10 -10.03
C GLU A 35 5.41 -4.95 -10.38
N GLU A 36 5.05 -4.94 -11.65
CA GLU A 36 3.97 -5.79 -12.15
C GLU A 36 4.47 -7.23 -12.24
N VAL A 37 3.66 -8.16 -11.69
CA VAL A 37 3.96 -9.60 -11.72
C VAL A 37 2.76 -10.32 -12.33
N THR A 38 3.04 -11.27 -13.22
CA THR A 38 2.02 -12.16 -13.78
C THR A 38 2.26 -13.56 -13.26
N PHE A 39 1.22 -14.21 -12.77
CA PHE A 39 1.33 -15.56 -12.24
C PHE A 39 0.07 -16.37 -12.56
N LYS A 40 0.17 -17.70 -12.45
CA LYS A 40 -0.96 -18.63 -12.69
C LYS A 40 -1.73 -18.25 -13.96
N GLY A 41 -1.03 -18.24 -15.09
CA GLY A 41 -1.63 -17.88 -16.36
C GLY A 41 -1.71 -16.37 -16.51
N ASN A 42 -2.83 -15.76 -16.20
CA ASN A 42 -3.05 -14.34 -16.49
C ASN A 42 -3.39 -13.50 -15.26
N ARG A 43 -3.07 -13.99 -14.07
CA ARG A 43 -3.33 -13.25 -12.83
C ARG A 43 -2.23 -12.23 -12.61
N LYS A 44 -2.61 -11.05 -12.13
CA LYS A 44 -1.71 -9.93 -11.93
C LYS A 44 -1.53 -9.61 -10.46
N ALA A 45 -0.33 -9.17 -10.13
CA ALA A 45 0.00 -8.68 -8.80
C ALA A 45 0.96 -7.51 -8.92
N LEU A 46 1.05 -6.75 -7.84
CA LEU A 46 1.99 -5.65 -7.68
C LEU A 46 2.93 -6.00 -6.55
N SER A 47 4.21 -6.14 -6.86
CA SER A 47 5.23 -6.56 -5.89
C SER A 47 5.96 -5.36 -5.32
N PHE A 48 6.20 -5.38 -4.03
CA PHE A 48 6.99 -4.36 -3.35
C PHE A 48 7.63 -4.99 -2.11
N GLY A 49 8.90 -4.68 -1.89
CA GLY A 49 9.63 -5.32 -0.79
C GLY A 49 9.51 -6.84 -0.91
N GLN A 50 9.08 -7.47 0.17
CA GLN A 50 8.83 -8.92 0.19
C GLN A 50 7.35 -9.25 0.25
N GLN A 51 6.51 -8.31 -0.16
CA GLN A 51 5.06 -8.43 -0.12
C GLN A 51 4.48 -8.10 -1.49
N LYS A 52 3.20 -8.33 -1.66
CA LYS A 52 2.52 -7.96 -2.90
C LYS A 52 1.03 -7.72 -2.66
N PHE A 53 0.42 -7.03 -3.61
CA PHE A 53 -1.02 -6.95 -3.75
C PHE A 53 -1.42 -7.82 -4.94
N ASN A 54 -2.16 -8.90 -4.70
CA ASN A 54 -2.81 -9.60 -5.80
C ASN A 54 -4.01 -8.76 -6.26
N LEU A 55 -4.25 -8.72 -7.55
CA LEU A 55 -5.32 -7.89 -8.10
C LEU A 55 -6.45 -8.76 -8.63
N HIS A 56 -7.69 -8.46 -8.20
CA HIS A 56 -8.90 -9.05 -8.75
C HIS A 56 -9.66 -7.98 -9.51
N GLN A 57 -10.09 -8.30 -10.72
CA GLN A 57 -10.98 -7.43 -11.47
C GLN A 57 -12.38 -7.50 -10.86
N LEU A 58 -12.97 -6.34 -10.55
CA LEU A 58 -14.31 -6.28 -9.99
C LEU A 58 -15.30 -7.05 -10.87
N GLY A 59 -16.05 -7.96 -10.24
CA GLY A 59 -17.01 -8.81 -10.94
C GLY A 59 -16.40 -10.07 -11.54
N GLN A 60 -15.08 -10.20 -11.54
CA GLN A 60 -14.39 -11.36 -12.11
C GLN A 60 -13.36 -11.91 -11.12
N GLU A 61 -13.65 -11.83 -9.85
CA GLU A 61 -12.74 -12.29 -8.80
C GLU A 61 -12.54 -13.80 -8.87
N PHE A 62 -11.36 -14.26 -8.46
CA PHE A 62 -11.04 -15.68 -8.38
C PHE A 62 -11.36 -16.23 -7.01
N GLU A 63 -11.94 -17.43 -6.97
CA GLU A 63 -12.17 -18.12 -5.70
C GLU A 63 -10.88 -18.76 -5.19
N PRO A 64 -10.67 -18.83 -3.87
CA PRO A 64 -11.48 -18.21 -2.82
C PRO A 64 -11.25 -16.70 -2.76
N LYS A 65 -12.29 -15.97 -2.35
CA LYS A 65 -12.26 -14.51 -2.33
C LYS A 65 -12.94 -13.99 -1.06
N ALA A 66 -12.80 -12.69 -0.83
CA ALA A 66 -13.55 -12.04 0.24
C ALA A 66 -15.05 -12.20 0.00
N LYS A 67 -15.82 -12.24 1.08
CA LYS A 67 -17.27 -12.38 0.97
C LYS A 67 -17.91 -11.16 0.28
N GLN A 68 -17.35 -9.98 0.52
CA GLN A 68 -17.85 -8.73 -0.08
C GLN A 68 -16.69 -7.96 -0.70
N PRO A 69 -16.14 -8.48 -1.81
CA PRO A 69 -15.05 -7.75 -2.48
C PRO A 69 -15.58 -6.44 -3.02
N THR A 70 -14.89 -5.35 -2.68
CA THR A 70 -15.38 -4.00 -2.96
C THR A 70 -14.22 -3.13 -3.41
N ALA A 71 -14.36 -2.50 -4.58
CA ALA A 71 -13.36 -1.54 -5.04
C ALA A 71 -13.46 -0.26 -4.20
N GLY A 72 -12.29 0.30 -3.84
CA GLY A 72 -12.26 1.56 -3.09
C GLY A 72 -12.48 1.44 -1.60
N SER A 73 -12.39 0.23 -1.05
CA SER A 73 -12.61 0.01 0.39
C SER A 73 -11.31 -0.18 1.18
N ALA A 74 -10.16 -0.13 0.53
CA ALA A 74 -8.89 -0.32 1.22
C ALA A 74 -8.38 0.99 1.80
N ASP A 75 -7.69 0.86 2.93
CA ASP A 75 -7.04 1.95 3.65
C ASP A 75 -5.71 1.38 4.12
N LEU A 76 -4.61 1.79 3.49
CA LEU A 76 -3.32 1.13 3.62
C LEU A 76 -2.24 2.12 3.99
N CYS A 77 -1.33 1.70 4.87
CA CYS A 77 -0.12 2.44 5.17
C CYS A 77 1.09 1.67 4.64
N LEU A 78 1.86 2.32 3.79
CA LEU A 78 3.07 1.76 3.19
C LEU A 78 4.28 2.52 3.72
N ILE A 79 5.27 1.75 4.17
CA ILE A 79 6.50 2.34 4.69
C ILE A 79 7.52 2.43 3.57
N THR A 80 8.20 3.57 3.49
CA THR A 80 9.31 3.77 2.57
C THR A 80 10.48 4.41 3.29
N THR A 81 11.68 4.17 2.80
CA THR A 81 12.87 4.88 3.26
C THR A 81 13.15 6.12 2.42
N THR A 82 12.44 6.27 1.29
CA THR A 82 12.55 7.49 0.47
C THR A 82 12.04 8.68 1.28
N PRO A 83 12.81 9.75 1.43
CA PRO A 83 12.35 10.90 2.20
C PRO A 83 11.01 11.43 1.67
N LEU A 84 10.09 11.78 2.57
CA LEU A 84 8.76 12.22 2.18
C LEU A 84 8.77 13.48 1.32
N THR A 85 9.80 14.32 1.45
CA THR A 85 9.94 15.48 0.55
C THR A 85 10.09 15.03 -0.91
N ALA A 86 10.85 13.96 -1.14
CA ALA A 86 11.03 13.40 -2.48
C ALA A 86 9.74 12.71 -2.93
N VAL A 87 9.05 12.01 -2.02
CA VAL A 87 7.77 11.38 -2.33
C VAL A 87 6.76 12.45 -2.76
N ALA A 88 6.65 13.54 -1.99
CA ALA A 88 5.71 14.62 -2.29
C ALA A 88 6.01 15.25 -3.66
N ALA A 89 7.28 15.48 -3.96
CA ALA A 89 7.67 16.04 -5.25
C ALA A 89 7.29 15.11 -6.41
N HIS A 90 7.49 13.80 -6.22
CA HIS A 90 7.14 12.81 -7.23
C HIS A 90 5.62 12.72 -7.44
N LEU A 91 4.85 12.74 -6.36
CA LEU A 91 3.38 12.73 -6.45
C LEU A 91 2.91 13.92 -7.27
N LYS A 92 3.47 15.09 -7.03
CA LYS A 92 3.13 16.30 -7.79
C LYS A 92 3.44 16.12 -9.27
N THR A 93 4.61 15.57 -9.59
CA THR A 93 5.01 15.27 -10.97
C THR A 93 4.03 14.33 -11.64
N CYS A 94 3.49 13.37 -10.90
CA CYS A 94 2.52 12.39 -11.42
C CYS A 94 1.08 12.94 -11.47
N GLY A 95 0.86 14.17 -11.01
CA GLY A 95 -0.48 14.74 -10.96
C GLY A 95 -1.35 14.17 -9.86
N VAL A 96 -0.76 13.60 -8.81
CA VAL A 96 -1.48 13.02 -7.69
C VAL A 96 -1.58 14.06 -6.57
N GLU A 97 -2.81 14.33 -6.13
CA GLU A 97 -3.06 15.32 -5.08
C GLU A 97 -2.81 14.69 -3.70
N ILE A 98 -2.06 15.40 -2.86
CA ILE A 98 -1.88 15.01 -1.47
C ILE A 98 -3.04 15.58 -0.67
N GLU A 99 -3.85 14.70 -0.06
CA GLU A 99 -5.01 15.14 0.72
C GLU A 99 -4.61 15.68 2.08
N GLU A 100 -3.60 15.08 2.68
CA GLU A 100 -3.13 15.48 4.00
C GLU A 100 -1.67 15.10 4.15
N GLY A 101 -0.93 15.92 4.88
CA GLY A 101 0.45 15.63 5.23
C GLY A 101 1.45 16.62 4.66
N PRO A 102 2.68 16.57 5.19
CA PRO A 102 3.20 15.61 6.17
C PRO A 102 2.59 15.79 7.55
N VAL A 103 2.19 14.71 8.18
CA VAL A 103 1.63 14.72 9.54
C VAL A 103 2.23 13.57 10.34
N GLU A 104 2.31 13.75 11.67
CA GLU A 104 2.79 12.68 12.53
C GLU A 104 1.68 11.73 12.88
N ARG A 105 2.01 10.45 12.89
CA ARG A 105 1.07 9.38 13.23
C ARG A 105 1.79 8.32 14.05
N SER A 106 1.03 7.38 14.61
CA SER A 106 1.57 6.24 15.33
C SER A 106 1.63 5.04 14.41
N GLY A 107 2.84 4.53 14.17
CA GLY A 107 3.04 3.31 13.40
C GLY A 107 3.05 2.09 14.31
N ALA A 108 3.20 0.93 13.71
CA ALA A 108 3.18 -0.34 14.45
C ALA A 108 4.32 -0.45 15.46
N VAL A 109 5.47 0.14 15.16
CA VAL A 109 6.67 0.03 16.01
C VAL A 109 7.27 1.39 16.35
N GLY A 110 6.50 2.47 16.25
CA GLY A 110 6.99 3.80 16.61
C GLY A 110 6.31 4.90 15.84
N ALA A 111 6.76 6.13 16.04
CA ALA A 111 6.21 7.30 15.38
C ALA A 111 6.60 7.33 13.90
N ILE A 112 5.67 7.73 13.08
CA ILE A 112 5.87 7.88 11.63
C ILE A 112 5.43 9.27 11.20
N THR A 113 5.93 9.69 10.04
CA THR A 113 5.45 10.89 9.38
C THR A 113 4.84 10.46 8.05
N SER A 114 3.66 10.96 7.71
CA SER A 114 2.83 10.39 6.66
C SER A 114 2.30 11.41 5.68
N LEU A 115 2.12 10.95 4.44
CA LEU A 115 1.38 11.64 3.38
C LEU A 115 0.20 10.75 2.99
N TYR A 116 -0.94 11.37 2.67
CA TYR A 116 -2.17 10.66 2.28
C TYR A 116 -2.60 11.07 0.88
N PHE A 117 -2.96 10.08 0.08
CA PHE A 117 -3.50 10.33 -1.28
C PHE A 117 -4.40 9.16 -1.68
N ARG A 118 -4.98 9.24 -2.89
CA ARG A 118 -5.92 8.23 -3.38
C ARG A 118 -5.36 7.50 -4.59
N ASP A 119 -5.66 6.21 -4.68
CA ASP A 119 -5.38 5.43 -5.87
C ASP A 119 -6.55 5.56 -6.88
N PRO A 120 -6.51 4.88 -8.05
CA PRO A 120 -7.58 5.04 -9.06
C PRO A 120 -8.97 4.64 -8.59
N ASP A 121 -9.08 3.74 -7.60
CA ASP A 121 -10.37 3.33 -7.05
C ASP A 121 -10.77 4.14 -5.83
N SER A 122 -9.99 5.17 -5.48
CA SER A 122 -10.17 5.99 -4.28
C SER A 122 -9.86 5.27 -2.98
N ASN A 123 -9.08 4.19 -3.04
CA ASN A 123 -8.50 3.62 -1.82
C ASN A 123 -7.62 4.69 -1.18
N LEU A 124 -7.67 4.76 0.15
CA LEU A 124 -6.81 5.70 0.88
C LEU A 124 -5.43 5.07 1.04
N ILE A 125 -4.43 5.77 0.55
CA ILE A 125 -3.04 5.33 0.64
C ILE A 125 -2.28 6.31 1.51
N GLU A 126 -1.64 5.77 2.53
CA GLU A 126 -0.74 6.51 3.40
C GLU A 126 0.67 6.02 3.11
N VAL A 127 1.59 6.93 2.82
CA VAL A 127 3.01 6.60 2.65
C VAL A 127 3.79 7.29 3.75
N SER A 128 4.63 6.55 4.44
CA SER A 128 5.23 7.02 5.67
C SER A 128 6.71 6.68 5.78
N ASN A 129 7.42 7.56 6.48
CA ASN A 129 8.77 7.28 6.98
C ASN A 129 8.66 7.03 8.47
N TYR A 130 9.36 6.03 8.99
CA TYR A 130 9.56 5.95 10.43
C TYR A 130 10.47 7.09 10.86
N ASN A 131 10.08 7.78 11.93
CA ASN A 131 10.91 8.83 12.50
C ASN A 131 12.12 8.18 13.15
N GLN A 132 13.29 8.74 12.88
CA GLN A 132 14.48 8.20 13.49
C GLN A 132 14.45 8.51 14.99
N PRO A 133 14.81 7.55 15.83
CA PRO A 133 14.94 7.86 17.25
C PRO A 133 15.97 8.96 17.41
N ILE A 134 15.67 9.89 18.31
CA ILE A 134 16.64 10.92 18.67
C ILE A 134 17.81 10.18 19.28
N LYS A 135 18.98 10.28 18.62
CA LYS A 135 20.17 9.70 19.20
C LYS A 135 20.56 10.55 20.39
N ASP A 136 20.60 9.91 21.55
CA ASP A 136 21.22 10.55 22.67
C ASP A 136 22.61 10.97 22.24
N SER A 137 22.91 12.23 22.48
CA SER A 137 24.21 12.77 22.17
C SER A 137 25.24 12.27 23.18
N SER A 138 25.37 11.01 23.22
CA SER A 138 26.39 10.44 24.08
C SER A 138 27.65 10.23 23.29
#